data_66bb73702754ad8fc9392e83cac02f74
#
_entry.id   66bb73702754ad8fc9392e83cac02f74
#
_cell.length_a   1.000
_cell.length_b   1.000
_cell.length_c   1.000
_cell.angle_alpha   90.00
_cell.angle_beta   90.00
_cell.angle_gamma   90.00
#
_symmetry.space_group_name_H-M   'P 1'
#
loop_
_entity.id
_entity.type
_entity.pdbx_description
1 polymer ?
#
loop_
_entity_poly.entity_id
_entity_poly.type
_entity_poly.pdbx_seq_one_letter_code
_entity_poly.pdbx_strand_id
1 'polypeptide(L)'
;MRVVKPAEERKNEILDVAEQLFVEKGFDNTSTNDIINEIGIARGTLYYHFKSKEEILDAIVERIRREKIAQAAVIVANQEVPLLERLTGSVMALNIEGEVGVEVLEQIHKPQNALLHQKMQERIISGVVPVITKLIEEGNAIGIFDTEYPSDAVEMILTYSSTAFDELAGLSHAEIEKKSKAFIYHTERILGAKEGSLTAAIIKIFSK
;
A
#
# COMPACT_ATOMS: atom_id res chain seq x y z
N MET A 1 -18.80 -7.90 35.19
CA MET A 1 -17.64 -7.12 35.58
C MET A 1 -17.06 -6.49 34.29
N ARG A 2 -16.98 -5.15 34.18
CA ARG A 2 -16.56 -4.50 32.95
C ARG A 2 -15.02 -4.59 32.87
N VAL A 3 -14.49 -5.35 31.92
CA VAL A 3 -13.05 -5.49 31.73
C VAL A 3 -12.53 -4.15 31.16
N VAL A 4 -11.71 -3.45 31.93
CA VAL A 4 -11.02 -2.23 31.47
C VAL A 4 -9.76 -2.69 30.73
N LYS A 5 -9.79 -2.62 29.40
CA LYS A 5 -8.63 -2.89 28.55
C LYS A 5 -7.75 -1.63 28.44
N PRO A 6 -6.43 -1.79 28.26
CA PRO A 6 -5.54 -0.69 27.88
C PRO A 6 -6.07 0.05 26.63
N ALA A 7 -5.79 1.35 26.52
CA ALA A 7 -6.34 2.18 25.46
C ALA A 7 -5.96 1.67 24.05
N GLU A 8 -4.72 1.20 23.87
CA GLU A 8 -4.23 0.67 22.59
C GLU A 8 -4.90 -0.67 22.23
N GLU A 9 -5.08 -1.57 23.22
CA GLU A 9 -5.80 -2.83 23.02
C GLU A 9 -7.25 -2.60 22.61
N ARG A 10 -7.91 -1.61 23.26
CA ARG A 10 -9.29 -1.25 22.92
C ARG A 10 -9.38 -0.63 21.53
N LYS A 11 -8.41 0.18 21.16
CA LYS A 11 -8.33 0.78 19.82
C LYS A 11 -8.20 -0.30 18.74
N ASN A 12 -7.32 -1.27 18.93
CA ASN A 12 -7.16 -2.39 18.00
C ASN A 12 -8.42 -3.25 17.90
N GLU A 13 -9.09 -3.56 19.01
CA GLU A 13 -10.37 -4.30 19.02
C GLU A 13 -11.45 -3.55 18.21
N ILE A 14 -11.50 -2.22 18.29
CA ILE A 14 -12.42 -1.41 17.47
C ILE A 14 -12.07 -1.54 15.98
N LEU A 15 -10.79 -1.50 15.63
CA LEU A 15 -10.34 -1.64 14.24
C LEU A 15 -10.66 -3.03 13.69
N ASP A 16 -10.42 -4.11 14.47
CA ASP A 16 -10.66 -5.50 14.05
C ASP A 16 -12.14 -5.74 13.75
N VAL A 17 -13.03 -5.31 14.65
CA VAL A 17 -14.47 -5.46 14.46
C VAL A 17 -15.00 -4.58 13.34
N ALA A 18 -14.50 -3.34 13.23
CA ALA A 18 -14.91 -2.44 12.16
C ALA A 18 -14.48 -2.98 10.78
N GLU A 19 -13.27 -3.49 10.65
CA GLU A 19 -12.75 -4.11 9.42
C GLU A 19 -13.62 -5.30 9.02
N GLN A 20 -13.93 -6.21 9.96
CA GLN A 20 -14.82 -7.34 9.70
C GLN A 20 -16.19 -6.87 9.20
N LEU A 21 -16.82 -5.92 9.88
CA LEU A 21 -18.13 -5.39 9.48
C LEU A 21 -18.10 -4.66 8.13
N PHE A 22 -17.01 -3.95 7.80
CA PHE A 22 -16.85 -3.30 6.52
C PHE A 22 -16.73 -4.33 5.37
N VAL A 23 -16.06 -5.45 5.60
CA VAL A 23 -15.98 -6.56 4.63
C VAL A 23 -17.34 -7.28 4.49
N GLU A 24 -18.03 -7.57 5.61
CA GLU A 24 -19.27 -8.37 5.59
C GLU A 24 -20.49 -7.58 5.07
N LYS A 25 -20.63 -6.31 5.48
CA LYS A 25 -21.84 -5.50 5.21
C LYS A 25 -21.59 -4.35 4.23
N GLY A 26 -20.35 -4.09 3.90
CA GLY A 26 -19.92 -2.88 3.19
C GLY A 26 -19.78 -1.67 4.12
N PHE A 27 -18.89 -0.74 3.72
CA PHE A 27 -18.61 0.47 4.49
C PHE A 27 -19.86 1.35 4.65
N ASP A 28 -20.61 1.58 3.56
CA ASP A 28 -21.79 2.47 3.58
C ASP A 28 -22.91 1.93 4.48
N ASN A 29 -23.07 0.60 4.55
CA ASN A 29 -24.10 -0.06 5.34
C ASN A 29 -23.70 -0.32 6.80
N THR A 30 -22.46 -0.05 7.19
CA THR A 30 -21.98 -0.18 8.55
C THR A 30 -22.03 1.16 9.27
N SER A 31 -22.68 1.20 10.44
CA SER A 31 -22.71 2.38 11.31
C SER A 31 -21.75 2.23 12.49
N THR A 32 -21.39 3.35 13.12
CA THR A 32 -20.65 3.32 14.40
C THR A 32 -21.43 2.60 15.51
N ASN A 33 -22.77 2.60 15.44
CA ASN A 33 -23.60 1.85 16.40
C ASN A 33 -23.49 0.34 16.19
N ASP A 34 -23.34 -0.14 14.95
CA ASP A 34 -23.11 -1.56 14.68
C ASP A 34 -21.80 -2.03 15.33
N ILE A 35 -20.74 -1.24 15.17
CA ILE A 35 -19.42 -1.52 15.80
C ILE A 35 -19.54 -1.54 17.34
N ILE A 36 -20.22 -0.54 17.93
CA ILE A 36 -20.45 -0.44 19.37
C ILE A 36 -21.18 -1.67 19.89
N ASN A 37 -22.24 -2.10 19.18
CA ASN A 37 -23.07 -3.24 19.58
C ASN A 37 -22.31 -4.55 19.46
N GLU A 38 -21.53 -4.74 18.39
CA GLU A 38 -20.74 -5.96 18.16
C GLU A 38 -19.68 -6.15 19.24
N ILE A 39 -18.98 -5.08 19.63
CA ILE A 39 -17.96 -5.14 20.70
C ILE A 39 -18.60 -5.17 22.10
N GLY A 40 -19.82 -4.66 22.26
CA GLY A 40 -20.47 -4.49 23.57
C GLY A 40 -19.87 -3.37 24.42
N ILE A 41 -19.40 -2.27 23.79
CA ILE A 41 -18.80 -1.12 24.47
C ILE A 41 -19.78 0.06 24.62
N ALA A 42 -19.47 0.99 25.52
CA ALA A 42 -20.23 2.23 25.62
C ALA A 42 -19.88 3.15 24.44
N ARG A 43 -20.87 3.91 23.97
CA ARG A 43 -20.71 4.91 22.90
C ARG A 43 -19.55 5.88 23.16
N GLY A 44 -19.42 6.36 24.41
CA GLY A 44 -18.29 7.23 24.80
C GLY A 44 -16.93 6.59 24.65
N THR A 45 -16.82 5.25 24.74
CA THR A 45 -15.56 4.52 24.54
C THR A 45 -15.13 4.57 23.08
N LEU A 46 -16.05 4.35 22.13
CA LEU A 46 -15.72 4.46 20.71
C LEU A 46 -15.31 5.89 20.36
N TYR A 47 -16.10 6.89 20.77
CA TYR A 47 -15.85 8.29 20.44
C TYR A 47 -14.64 8.92 21.18
N TYR A 48 -14.13 8.25 22.21
CA TYR A 48 -12.82 8.58 22.79
C TYR A 48 -11.67 8.25 21.83
N HIS A 49 -11.78 7.15 21.07
CA HIS A 49 -10.73 6.70 20.14
C HIS A 49 -10.90 7.26 18.72
N PHE A 50 -12.13 7.35 18.23
CA PHE A 50 -12.43 7.74 16.84
C PHE A 50 -13.66 8.64 16.78
N LYS A 51 -13.56 9.73 16.04
CA LYS A 51 -14.63 10.73 15.93
C LYS A 51 -15.68 10.37 14.90
N SER A 52 -15.31 9.54 13.90
CA SER A 52 -16.19 9.14 12.80
C SER A 52 -15.83 7.76 12.27
N LYS A 53 -16.68 7.21 11.41
CA LYS A 53 -16.48 5.95 10.70
C LYS A 53 -15.31 6.05 9.72
N GLU A 54 -15.14 7.20 9.10
CA GLU A 54 -14.06 7.53 8.18
C GLU A 54 -12.69 7.54 8.90
N GLU A 55 -12.65 8.03 10.14
CA GLU A 55 -11.42 8.00 10.96
C GLU A 55 -11.04 6.55 11.34
N ILE A 56 -12.03 5.68 11.56
CA ILE A 56 -11.79 4.25 11.76
C ILE A 56 -11.21 3.61 10.50
N LEU A 57 -11.80 3.91 9.33
CA LEU A 57 -11.31 3.43 8.05
C LEU A 57 -9.86 3.89 7.78
N ASP A 58 -9.56 5.19 7.99
CA ASP A 58 -8.18 5.73 7.85
C ASP A 58 -7.20 4.98 8.76
N ALA A 59 -7.60 4.66 9.98
CA ALA A 59 -6.77 3.92 10.93
C ALA A 59 -6.57 2.44 10.55
N ILE A 60 -7.58 1.77 9.97
CA ILE A 60 -7.46 0.40 9.44
C ILE A 60 -6.45 0.39 8.30
N VAL A 61 -6.61 1.27 7.33
CA VAL A 61 -5.71 1.38 6.19
C VAL A 61 -4.28 1.69 6.62
N GLU A 62 -4.10 2.59 7.59
CA GLU A 62 -2.78 2.91 8.14
C GLU A 62 -2.13 1.70 8.84
N ARG A 63 -2.91 0.86 9.54
CA ARG A 63 -2.44 -0.39 10.15
C ARG A 63 -1.94 -1.35 9.07
N ILE A 64 -2.74 -1.62 8.06
CA ILE A 64 -2.39 -2.51 6.94
C ILE A 64 -1.14 -2.01 6.23
N ARG A 65 -1.06 -0.71 5.95
CA ARG A 65 0.11 -0.09 5.35
C ARG A 65 1.39 -0.36 6.15
N ARG A 66 1.36 -0.17 7.48
CA ARG A 66 2.53 -0.42 8.34
C ARG A 66 2.96 -1.88 8.31
N GLU A 67 2.01 -2.80 8.34
CA GLU A 67 2.29 -4.22 8.25
C GLU A 67 2.94 -4.59 6.91
N LYS A 68 2.43 -4.07 5.81
CA LYS A 68 2.98 -4.28 4.46
C LYS A 68 4.40 -3.72 4.32
N ILE A 69 4.64 -2.51 4.82
CA ILE A 69 6.00 -1.93 4.82
C ILE A 69 6.95 -2.76 5.66
N ALA A 70 6.52 -3.27 6.82
CA ALA A 70 7.34 -4.14 7.65
C ALA A 70 7.66 -5.47 6.93
N GLN A 71 6.70 -6.08 6.25
CA GLN A 71 6.91 -7.28 5.44
C GLN A 71 7.91 -7.01 4.29
N ALA A 72 7.74 -5.92 3.56
CA ALA A 72 8.67 -5.51 2.51
C ALA A 72 10.09 -5.30 3.06
N ALA A 73 10.23 -4.67 4.23
CA ALA A 73 11.52 -4.45 4.87
C ALA A 73 12.24 -5.76 5.24
N VAL A 74 11.50 -6.79 5.65
CA VAL A 74 12.05 -8.14 5.91
C VAL A 74 12.58 -8.75 4.62
N ILE A 75 11.84 -8.65 3.51
CA ILE A 75 12.29 -9.15 2.21
C ILE A 75 13.55 -8.43 1.74
N VAL A 76 13.56 -7.09 1.85
CA VAL A 76 14.71 -6.25 1.49
C VAL A 76 15.97 -6.64 2.28
N ALA A 77 15.84 -6.98 3.55
CA ALA A 77 16.95 -7.34 4.42
C ALA A 77 17.54 -8.73 4.16
N ASN A 78 16.84 -9.60 3.45
CA ASN A 78 17.28 -10.99 3.22
C ASN A 78 18.32 -11.09 2.11
N GLN A 79 19.59 -10.92 2.45
CA GLN A 79 20.73 -10.96 1.49
C GLN A 79 21.02 -12.34 0.87
N GLU A 80 20.37 -13.42 1.34
CA GLU A 80 20.49 -14.74 0.72
C GLU A 80 19.70 -14.84 -0.61
N VAL A 81 18.76 -13.90 -0.82
CA VAL A 81 17.94 -13.81 -2.04
C VAL A 81 18.54 -12.79 -3.00
N PRO A 82 18.63 -13.07 -4.32
CA PRO A 82 19.13 -12.14 -5.32
C PRO A 82 18.41 -10.76 -5.28
N LEU A 83 19.15 -9.68 -5.53
CA LEU A 83 18.66 -8.31 -5.43
C LEU A 83 17.36 -8.06 -6.20
N LEU A 84 17.29 -8.48 -7.47
CA LEU A 84 16.08 -8.27 -8.30
C LEU A 84 14.87 -9.09 -7.80
N GLU A 85 15.09 -10.24 -7.19
CA GLU A 85 14.03 -11.03 -6.57
C GLU A 85 13.53 -10.35 -5.29
N ARG A 86 14.42 -9.77 -4.48
CA ARG A 86 14.06 -8.95 -3.31
C ARG A 86 13.29 -7.70 -3.74
N LEU A 87 13.73 -7.04 -4.81
CA LEU A 87 13.05 -5.87 -5.36
C LEU A 87 11.62 -6.24 -5.80
N THR A 88 11.49 -7.29 -6.60
CA THR A 88 10.17 -7.77 -7.05
C THR A 88 9.28 -8.18 -5.89
N GLY A 89 9.81 -9.01 -4.98
CA GLY A 89 9.07 -9.51 -3.82
C GLY A 89 8.64 -8.41 -2.86
N SER A 90 9.50 -7.41 -2.61
CA SER A 90 9.17 -6.28 -1.73
C SER A 90 8.08 -5.38 -2.32
N VAL A 91 8.11 -5.11 -3.62
CA VAL A 91 7.05 -4.34 -4.29
C VAL A 91 5.73 -5.14 -4.31
N MET A 92 5.77 -6.44 -4.58
CA MET A 92 4.56 -7.29 -4.51
C MET A 92 3.98 -7.37 -3.09
N ALA A 93 4.83 -7.42 -2.06
CA ALA A 93 4.38 -7.43 -0.66
C ALA A 93 3.67 -6.13 -0.24
N LEU A 94 3.89 -5.03 -0.95
CA LEU A 94 3.23 -3.74 -0.71
C LEU A 94 1.81 -3.66 -1.31
N ASN A 95 1.41 -4.64 -2.13
CA ASN A 95 0.05 -4.66 -2.68
C ASN A 95 -0.97 -4.97 -1.59
N ILE A 96 -1.91 -4.05 -1.37
CA ILE A 96 -2.98 -4.14 -0.36
C ILE A 96 -4.30 -4.68 -0.93
N GLU A 97 -4.43 -4.85 -2.25
CA GLU A 97 -5.70 -5.20 -2.91
C GLU A 97 -6.30 -6.55 -2.45
N GLY A 98 -5.48 -7.47 -1.94
CA GLY A 98 -5.95 -8.80 -1.50
C GLY A 98 -6.38 -8.87 -0.03
N GLU A 99 -6.06 -7.89 0.81
CA GLU A 99 -6.29 -7.91 2.26
C GLU A 99 -7.37 -6.91 2.69
N VAL A 100 -7.43 -5.77 2.04
CA VAL A 100 -8.57 -4.86 2.19
C VAL A 100 -9.65 -5.34 1.23
N GLY A 101 -10.82 -5.69 1.74
CA GLY A 101 -11.92 -6.13 0.86
C GLY A 101 -12.12 -5.14 -0.29
N VAL A 102 -12.41 -5.65 -1.49
CA VAL A 102 -12.62 -4.85 -2.72
C VAL A 102 -13.56 -3.66 -2.45
N GLU A 103 -14.58 -3.85 -1.61
CA GLU A 103 -15.55 -2.83 -1.21
C GLU A 103 -14.92 -1.67 -0.41
N VAL A 104 -13.92 -1.95 0.41
CA VAL A 104 -13.20 -0.91 1.18
C VAL A 104 -12.30 -0.10 0.25
N LEU A 105 -11.62 -0.75 -0.70
CA LEU A 105 -10.84 -0.06 -1.74
C LEU A 105 -11.71 0.81 -2.63
N GLU A 106 -12.88 0.31 -3.06
CA GLU A 106 -13.85 1.08 -3.83
C GLU A 106 -14.32 2.33 -3.07
N GLN A 107 -14.49 2.25 -1.74
CA GLN A 107 -14.83 3.42 -0.93
C GLN A 107 -13.73 4.49 -0.94
N ILE A 108 -12.48 4.06 -0.85
CA ILE A 108 -11.32 4.96 -0.87
C ILE A 108 -11.23 5.71 -2.21
N HIS A 109 -11.54 5.04 -3.32
CA HIS A 109 -11.53 5.63 -4.67
C HIS A 109 -12.76 6.48 -5.01
N LYS A 110 -13.77 6.56 -4.13
CA LYS A 110 -14.94 7.43 -4.39
C LYS A 110 -14.55 8.92 -4.42
N PRO A 111 -15.11 9.72 -5.32
CA PRO A 111 -14.78 11.15 -5.46
C PRO A 111 -14.88 11.96 -4.16
N GLN A 112 -15.85 11.63 -3.29
CA GLN A 112 -16.01 12.29 -1.98
C GLN A 112 -14.83 12.01 -1.03
N ASN A 113 -14.06 10.95 -1.26
CA ASN A 113 -12.91 10.54 -0.46
C ASN A 113 -11.56 10.89 -1.11
N ALA A 114 -11.55 11.72 -2.17
CA ALA A 114 -10.34 12.08 -2.92
C ALA A 114 -9.19 12.60 -2.03
N LEU A 115 -9.51 13.41 -1.01
CA LEU A 115 -8.49 13.88 -0.06
C LEU A 115 -7.92 12.73 0.81
N LEU A 116 -8.76 11.77 1.20
CA LEU A 116 -8.32 10.58 1.94
C LEU A 116 -7.40 9.73 1.04
N HIS A 117 -7.80 9.49 -0.20
CA HIS A 117 -7.01 8.77 -1.20
C HIS A 117 -5.64 9.42 -1.43
N GLN A 118 -5.61 10.75 -1.65
CA GLN A 118 -4.36 11.51 -1.80
C GLN A 118 -3.43 11.35 -0.59
N LYS A 119 -3.95 11.55 0.63
CA LYS A 119 -3.16 11.39 1.85
C LYS A 119 -2.63 9.97 2.04
N MET A 120 -3.42 8.97 1.64
CA MET A 120 -2.97 7.58 1.65
C MET A 120 -1.81 7.36 0.70
N GLN A 121 -1.92 7.82 -0.55
CA GLN A 121 -0.83 7.71 -1.53
C GLN A 121 0.45 8.38 -1.02
N GLU A 122 0.37 9.61 -0.50
CA GLU A 122 1.50 10.32 0.09
C GLU A 122 2.15 9.52 1.24
N ARG A 123 1.35 8.93 2.13
CA ARG A 123 1.85 8.11 3.24
C ARG A 123 2.46 6.78 2.77
N ILE A 124 1.87 6.14 1.75
CA ILE A 124 2.43 4.91 1.17
C ILE A 124 3.80 5.22 0.57
N ILE A 125 3.88 6.20 -0.31
CA ILE A 125 5.13 6.58 -0.97
C ILE A 125 6.20 6.94 0.07
N SER A 126 5.90 7.82 1.02
CA SER A 126 6.85 8.22 2.06
C SER A 126 7.35 7.06 2.94
N GLY A 127 6.53 6.04 3.14
CA GLY A 127 6.93 4.86 3.92
C GLY A 127 7.70 3.81 3.11
N VAL A 128 7.42 3.70 1.80
CA VAL A 128 8.00 2.70 0.90
C VAL A 128 9.34 3.16 0.34
N VAL A 129 9.47 4.44 -0.01
CA VAL A 129 10.71 5.00 -0.58
C VAL A 129 11.95 4.62 0.21
N PRO A 130 12.03 4.82 1.55
CA PRO A 130 13.24 4.47 2.32
C PRO A 130 13.56 2.97 2.31
N VAL A 131 12.56 2.11 2.12
CA VAL A 131 12.73 0.66 2.11
C VAL A 131 13.31 0.21 0.77
N ILE A 132 12.74 0.67 -0.34
CA ILE A 132 13.17 0.30 -1.70
C ILE A 132 14.51 0.96 -2.05
N THR A 133 14.76 2.19 -1.60
CA THR A 133 16.02 2.91 -1.82
C THR A 133 17.24 2.08 -1.42
N LYS A 134 17.16 1.31 -0.32
CA LYS A 134 18.26 0.41 0.12
C LYS A 134 18.67 -0.60 -0.94
N LEU A 135 17.69 -1.14 -1.70
CA LEU A 135 17.98 -2.07 -2.79
C LEU A 135 18.60 -1.37 -4.00
N ILE A 136 18.20 -0.13 -4.26
CA ILE A 136 18.81 0.64 -5.34
C ILE A 136 20.24 1.04 -4.99
N GLU A 137 20.51 1.45 -3.75
CA GLU A 137 21.87 1.72 -3.25
C GLU A 137 22.76 0.48 -3.30
N GLU A 138 22.24 -0.69 -2.90
CA GLU A 138 22.93 -1.97 -3.03
C GLU A 138 23.20 -2.30 -4.50
N GLY A 139 22.21 -2.10 -5.38
CA GLY A 139 22.33 -2.29 -6.81
C GLY A 139 23.39 -1.39 -7.46
N ASN A 140 23.49 -0.13 -7.03
CA ASN A 140 24.57 0.78 -7.43
C ASN A 140 25.93 0.22 -6.99
N ALA A 141 26.06 -0.24 -5.74
CA ALA A 141 27.32 -0.74 -5.21
C ALA A 141 27.85 -1.97 -5.96
N ILE A 142 26.97 -2.80 -6.52
CA ILE A 142 27.34 -4.01 -7.29
C ILE A 142 27.21 -3.84 -8.82
N GLY A 143 26.92 -2.62 -9.29
CA GLY A 143 26.88 -2.27 -10.72
C GLY A 143 25.67 -2.80 -11.49
N ILE A 144 24.57 -3.11 -10.82
CA ILE A 144 23.28 -3.43 -11.44
C ILE A 144 22.54 -2.15 -11.83
N PHE A 145 22.66 -1.10 -11.01
CA PHE A 145 22.14 0.24 -11.21
C PHE A 145 23.27 1.26 -11.26
N ASP A 146 22.99 2.43 -11.83
CA ASP A 146 23.89 3.58 -11.91
C ASP A 146 23.07 4.86 -11.84
N THR A 147 22.54 5.17 -10.65
CA THR A 147 21.79 6.40 -10.39
C THR A 147 22.43 7.20 -9.27
N GLU A 148 22.65 8.50 -9.51
CA GLU A 148 23.24 9.42 -8.51
C GLU A 148 22.26 9.73 -7.38
N TYR A 149 20.93 9.65 -7.65
CA TYR A 149 19.86 10.01 -6.70
C TYR A 149 18.90 8.84 -6.47
N PRO A 150 19.31 7.79 -5.70
CA PRO A 150 18.51 6.57 -5.53
C PRO A 150 17.12 6.82 -4.94
N SER A 151 17.02 7.68 -3.92
CA SER A 151 15.77 7.99 -3.24
C SER A 151 14.78 8.70 -4.17
N ASP A 152 15.26 9.73 -4.88
CA ASP A 152 14.44 10.50 -5.82
C ASP A 152 14.00 9.64 -7.01
N ALA A 153 14.89 8.78 -7.51
CA ALA A 153 14.56 7.81 -8.57
C ALA A 153 13.41 6.88 -8.14
N VAL A 154 13.49 6.33 -6.92
CA VAL A 154 12.42 5.48 -6.36
C VAL A 154 11.12 6.27 -6.20
N GLU A 155 11.17 7.49 -5.66
CA GLU A 155 9.99 8.34 -5.48
C GLU A 155 9.31 8.68 -6.81
N MET A 156 10.08 9.04 -7.83
CA MET A 156 9.57 9.30 -9.18
C MET A 156 8.89 8.07 -9.78
N ILE A 157 9.51 6.90 -9.68
CA ILE A 157 8.97 5.64 -10.21
C ILE A 157 7.67 5.26 -9.51
N LEU A 158 7.65 5.32 -8.17
CA LEU A 158 6.47 4.98 -7.38
C LEU A 158 5.33 5.98 -7.60
N THR A 159 5.61 7.28 -7.61
CA THR A 159 4.60 8.33 -7.85
C THR A 159 3.98 8.19 -9.23
N TYR A 160 4.78 7.96 -10.26
CA TYR A 160 4.24 7.74 -11.60
C TYR A 160 3.42 6.45 -11.67
N SER A 161 3.94 5.34 -11.09
CA SER A 161 3.23 4.07 -11.14
C SER A 161 1.89 4.12 -10.41
N SER A 162 1.80 4.75 -9.24
CA SER A 162 0.57 4.86 -8.47
C SER A 162 -0.56 5.58 -9.24
N THR A 163 -0.21 6.61 -10.02
CA THR A 163 -1.19 7.34 -10.84
C THR A 163 -1.44 6.64 -12.17
N ALA A 164 -0.36 6.21 -12.84
CA ALA A 164 -0.45 5.70 -14.21
C ALA A 164 -1.16 4.34 -14.31
N PHE A 165 -1.09 3.52 -13.26
CA PHE A 165 -1.69 2.19 -13.24
C PHE A 165 -3.02 2.11 -12.48
N ASP A 166 -3.36 3.10 -11.64
CA ASP A 166 -4.70 3.26 -11.07
C ASP A 166 -5.77 3.54 -12.16
N GLU A 167 -5.37 4.25 -13.22
CA GLU A 167 -6.26 4.64 -14.33
C GLU A 167 -6.37 3.59 -15.44
N LEU A 168 -5.91 2.34 -15.25
CA LEU A 168 -5.98 1.30 -16.29
C LEU A 168 -7.42 0.83 -16.57
N ALA A 169 -8.36 1.10 -15.66
CA ALA A 169 -9.76 0.77 -15.84
C ALA A 169 -10.32 1.55 -17.04
N GLY A 170 -10.60 0.83 -18.15
CA GLY A 170 -11.12 1.41 -19.39
C GLY A 170 -10.12 1.48 -20.54
N LEU A 171 -8.84 1.14 -20.35
CA LEU A 171 -7.88 1.03 -21.44
C LEU A 171 -7.98 -0.34 -22.14
N SER A 172 -7.71 -0.33 -23.44
CA SER A 172 -7.56 -1.56 -24.20
C SER A 172 -6.27 -2.31 -23.83
N HIS A 173 -6.23 -3.61 -24.07
CA HIS A 173 -5.04 -4.43 -23.81
C HIS A 173 -3.79 -3.88 -24.51
N ALA A 174 -3.92 -3.37 -25.73
CA ALA A 174 -2.81 -2.78 -26.48
C ALA A 174 -2.29 -1.47 -25.84
N GLU A 175 -3.17 -0.66 -25.25
CA GLU A 175 -2.78 0.56 -24.55
C GLU A 175 -2.06 0.23 -23.24
N ILE A 176 -2.54 -0.76 -22.48
CA ILE A 176 -1.90 -1.26 -21.27
C ILE A 176 -0.50 -1.79 -21.59
N GLU A 177 -0.37 -2.61 -22.64
CA GLU A 177 0.92 -3.15 -23.07
C GLU A 177 1.90 -2.03 -23.47
N LYS A 178 1.45 -1.04 -24.24
CA LYS A 178 2.26 0.11 -24.62
C LYS A 178 2.73 0.91 -23.41
N LYS A 179 1.83 1.18 -22.45
CA LYS A 179 2.11 1.92 -21.22
C LYS A 179 3.12 1.17 -20.34
N SER A 180 2.95 -0.15 -20.20
CA SER A 180 3.89 -1.01 -19.46
C SER A 180 5.28 -1.04 -20.09
N LYS A 181 5.39 -1.17 -21.41
CA LYS A 181 6.68 -1.10 -22.12
C LYS A 181 7.38 0.25 -21.92
N ALA A 182 6.63 1.36 -22.02
CA ALA A 182 7.16 2.69 -21.76
C ALA A 182 7.62 2.85 -20.30
N PHE A 183 6.86 2.34 -19.35
CA PHE A 183 7.22 2.35 -17.93
C PHE A 183 8.51 1.58 -17.66
N ILE A 184 8.66 0.36 -18.20
CA ILE A 184 9.88 -0.44 -18.08
C ILE A 184 11.07 0.34 -18.64
N TYR A 185 10.96 0.85 -19.88
CA TYR A 185 12.01 1.60 -20.53
C TYR A 185 12.47 2.79 -19.69
N HIS A 186 11.53 3.60 -19.19
CA HIS A 186 11.88 4.78 -18.42
C HIS A 186 12.44 4.43 -17.04
N THR A 187 11.92 3.39 -16.37
CA THR A 187 12.44 2.89 -15.09
C THR A 187 13.89 2.45 -15.22
N GLU A 188 14.23 1.69 -16.27
CA GLU A 188 15.60 1.27 -16.54
C GLU A 188 16.53 2.48 -16.77
N ARG A 189 16.08 3.51 -17.47
CA ARG A 189 16.86 4.74 -17.70
C ARG A 189 17.06 5.57 -16.43
N ILE A 190 16.02 5.71 -15.61
CA ILE A 190 16.09 6.45 -14.34
C ILE A 190 17.06 5.75 -13.36
N LEU A 191 17.06 4.42 -13.34
CA LEU A 191 17.93 3.64 -12.46
C LEU A 191 19.33 3.39 -13.05
N GLY A 192 19.60 3.80 -14.29
CA GLY A 192 20.85 3.45 -14.99
C GLY A 192 21.03 1.95 -15.20
N ALA A 193 19.93 1.19 -15.25
CA ALA A 193 19.93 -0.25 -15.45
C ALA A 193 20.16 -0.60 -16.92
N LYS A 194 20.72 -1.80 -17.19
CA LYS A 194 20.87 -2.32 -18.55
C LYS A 194 19.49 -2.53 -19.17
N GLU A 195 19.35 -2.12 -20.43
CA GLU A 195 18.11 -2.30 -21.19
C GLU A 195 17.62 -3.77 -21.17
N GLY A 196 16.36 -3.95 -20.84
CA GLY A 196 15.70 -5.26 -20.71
C GLY A 196 15.94 -5.99 -19.39
N SER A 197 16.85 -5.50 -18.52
CA SER A 197 17.21 -6.20 -17.28
C SER A 197 16.08 -6.21 -16.23
N LEU A 198 15.20 -5.23 -16.23
CA LEU A 198 14.08 -5.12 -15.31
C LEU A 198 12.76 -5.63 -15.89
N THR A 199 12.73 -6.01 -17.17
CA THR A 199 11.49 -6.41 -17.86
C THR A 199 10.76 -7.54 -17.14
N ALA A 200 11.45 -8.65 -16.80
CA ALA A 200 10.84 -9.79 -16.12
C ALA A 200 10.34 -9.43 -14.71
N ALA A 201 11.09 -8.63 -13.96
CA ALA A 201 10.74 -8.17 -12.62
C ALA A 201 9.49 -7.27 -12.63
N ILE A 202 9.45 -6.30 -13.53
CA ILE A 202 8.33 -5.34 -13.63
C ILE A 202 7.06 -6.06 -14.17
N ILE A 203 7.19 -6.92 -15.18
CA ILE A 203 6.05 -7.69 -15.66
C ILE A 203 5.46 -8.54 -14.54
N LYS A 204 6.29 -9.21 -13.73
CA LYS A 204 5.82 -10.02 -12.60
C LYS A 204 5.06 -9.20 -11.56
N ILE A 205 5.46 -7.95 -11.31
CA ILE A 205 4.77 -7.05 -10.38
C ILE A 205 3.36 -6.71 -10.88
N PHE A 206 3.17 -6.51 -12.18
CA PHE A 206 1.90 -6.12 -12.79
C PHE A 206 1.08 -7.28 -13.39
N SER A 207 1.63 -8.52 -13.39
CA SER A 207 0.89 -9.72 -13.79
C SER A 207 0.05 -10.20 -12.63
N LYS A 208 -1.27 -10.00 -12.73
CA LYS A 208 -2.27 -10.62 -11.83
C LYS A 208 -2.65 -12.00 -12.32
#